data_fd839a7d900e9dacdb00e92d37e0f608
#
_entry.id   fd839a7d900e9dacdb00e92d37e0f608
#
_cell.length_a   1.000
_cell.length_b   1.000
_cell.length_c   1.000
_cell.angle_alpha   90.00
_cell.angle_beta   90.00
_cell.angle_gamma   90.00
#
_symmetry.space_group_name_H-M   'P 1'
#
loop_
_entity.id
_entity.type
_entity.pdbx_description
1 polymer ?
#
loop_
_entity_poly.entity_id
_entity_poly.type
_entity_poly.pdbx_seq_one_letter_code
_entity_poly.pdbx_strand_id
1 'polypeptide(L)'
;MLTNQASAGAAPDYGTAPDSSGPLLEARGITKSFGDRLANDHVDLTVHAGEIRALLGENGAGKTTLISILCGQYRPDAGHVAVRGHPLAPGSPRAALQAGIGVVHQDFRLVPRFTVTENVVLGTSARGGGKADHDVAERARAAGLQLDPRAPTWTLSVGELQQLAILKLLYRGLDILILDEPTAVLSPPQSAELFKSMRRLAASGKSIIFITHRLREVTEVADEVTILREGRVVADRPVRGLDHHQMGVLMVGEGKTGSSLEGSAGGAGESMLGLHSVVVEGRGVKALDGVNLEVRRTEIVGVAGISGNGQTALAEVAAGIVRPVSGQRTCSARAVAYIPEDRLNRGLVGTMSVSDNLAFRRYGNRSMSHPLWLWTDRMRALARQLIAAFNIPTKRPGSAVAEMSGGGLQRVLLARELSEEPDLIVAAQPTRGLDVASAAMVRAQLARHRDRGAGVLLISEDLDEVLDLSDRVVVIFKGAIVAEYANGAFNRAEIGLRMGGEGAA
;
A
#
# COMPACT_ATOMS: atom_id res chain seq x y z
N MET A 1 43.02 -30.59 30.47
CA MET A 1 42.86 -31.21 29.13
C MET A 1 41.47 -31.82 29.07
N LEU A 2 40.52 -31.11 28.49
CA LEU A 2 39.20 -31.62 28.12
C LEU A 2 38.90 -31.10 26.73
N THR A 3 39.14 -31.97 25.76
CA THR A 3 38.88 -31.75 24.34
C THR A 3 37.38 -31.87 24.08
N ASN A 4 36.74 -30.76 23.78
CA ASN A 4 35.35 -30.72 23.36
C ASN A 4 35.29 -30.81 21.82
N GLN A 5 35.06 -32.01 21.31
CA GLN A 5 34.74 -32.24 19.90
C GLN A 5 33.27 -31.86 19.67
N ALA A 6 33.05 -30.68 19.15
CA ALA A 6 31.75 -30.32 18.58
C ALA A 6 31.61 -31.02 17.22
N SER A 7 30.78 -32.03 17.15
CA SER A 7 30.36 -32.70 15.92
C SER A 7 29.64 -31.68 15.02
N ALA A 8 30.24 -31.40 13.87
CA ALA A 8 29.58 -30.71 12.77
C ALA A 8 28.40 -31.57 12.26
N GLY A 9 27.19 -31.22 12.63
CA GLY A 9 25.97 -31.81 12.08
C GLY A 9 25.93 -31.61 10.57
N ALA A 10 26.00 -32.70 9.81
CA ALA A 10 25.79 -32.73 8.39
C ALA A 10 24.42 -32.11 8.06
N ALA A 11 24.37 -31.23 7.07
CA ALA A 11 23.12 -30.75 6.50
C ALA A 11 22.34 -31.98 5.97
N PRO A 12 21.03 -32.04 6.19
CA PRO A 12 20.23 -33.10 5.60
C PRO A 12 20.31 -32.98 4.09
N ASP A 13 20.78 -34.05 3.46
CA ASP A 13 20.78 -34.25 2.03
C ASP A 13 19.31 -34.38 1.56
N TYR A 14 18.74 -33.32 1.05
CA TYR A 14 17.44 -33.35 0.35
C TYR A 14 17.70 -33.94 -1.04
N GLY A 15 17.82 -35.28 -1.08
CA GLY A 15 18.16 -36.08 -2.23
C GLY A 15 17.37 -35.74 -3.48
N THR A 16 18.07 -35.84 -4.61
CA THR A 16 17.67 -36.10 -6.01
C THR A 16 16.26 -35.71 -6.44
N ALA A 17 16.19 -35.01 -7.56
CA ALA A 17 15.00 -34.48 -8.23
C ALA A 17 13.73 -35.32 -7.99
N PRO A 18 12.70 -34.72 -7.39
CA PRO A 18 11.39 -35.34 -7.33
C PRO A 18 10.69 -35.30 -8.68
N ASP A 19 9.81 -36.25 -8.86
CA ASP A 19 8.84 -36.33 -9.96
C ASP A 19 8.28 -34.95 -10.30
N SER A 20 8.48 -34.49 -11.53
CA SER A 20 8.17 -33.12 -11.98
C SER A 20 6.67 -32.80 -12.07
N SER A 21 5.79 -33.61 -11.47
CA SER A 21 4.34 -33.50 -11.55
C SER A 21 3.65 -33.07 -10.23
N GLY A 22 4.38 -33.01 -9.11
CA GLY A 22 3.80 -32.66 -7.79
C GLY A 22 3.90 -31.15 -7.46
N PRO A 23 3.12 -30.67 -6.47
CA PRO A 23 3.21 -29.29 -6.01
C PRO A 23 4.57 -29.00 -5.36
N LEU A 24 5.12 -27.80 -5.65
CA LEU A 24 6.36 -27.31 -5.03
C LEU A 24 6.13 -26.91 -3.57
N LEU A 25 5.04 -26.19 -3.29
CA LEU A 25 4.58 -25.79 -1.97
C LEU A 25 3.12 -26.22 -1.79
N GLU A 26 2.82 -26.77 -0.64
CA GLU A 26 1.48 -27.16 -0.25
C GLU A 26 1.21 -26.75 1.19
N ALA A 27 0.15 -25.98 1.41
CA ALA A 27 -0.42 -25.68 2.71
C ALA A 27 -1.80 -26.31 2.79
N ARG A 28 -2.10 -27.10 3.82
CA ARG A 28 -3.36 -27.82 3.97
C ARG A 28 -3.99 -27.54 5.34
N GLY A 29 -5.27 -27.13 5.30
CA GLY A 29 -6.12 -26.92 6.47
C GLY A 29 -5.55 -25.89 7.45
N ILE A 30 -4.82 -24.90 6.97
CA ILE A 30 -4.14 -23.92 7.84
C ILE A 30 -5.18 -23.12 8.61
N THR A 31 -5.11 -23.26 9.94
CA THR A 31 -5.96 -22.50 10.87
C THR A 31 -5.08 -21.72 11.84
N LYS A 32 -5.42 -20.44 12.05
CA LYS A 32 -4.72 -19.55 12.98
C LYS A 32 -5.67 -18.54 13.61
N SER A 33 -5.64 -18.48 14.94
CA SER A 33 -6.38 -17.51 15.74
C SER A 33 -5.46 -16.62 16.57
N PHE A 34 -5.91 -15.40 16.84
CA PHE A 34 -5.31 -14.44 17.74
C PHE A 34 -6.39 -13.95 18.71
N GLY A 35 -6.39 -14.47 19.92
CA GLY A 35 -7.49 -14.31 20.86
C GLY A 35 -8.80 -14.82 20.25
N ASP A 36 -9.83 -14.00 20.26
CA ASP A 36 -11.16 -14.36 19.71
C ASP A 36 -11.26 -14.20 18.17
N ARG A 37 -10.19 -13.73 17.52
CA ARG A 37 -10.18 -13.50 16.08
C ARG A 37 -9.53 -14.65 15.33
N LEU A 38 -10.32 -15.32 14.50
CA LEU A 38 -9.84 -16.33 13.56
C LEU A 38 -9.27 -15.61 12.32
N ALA A 39 -7.94 -15.68 12.13
CA ALA A 39 -7.24 -14.99 11.05
C ALA A 39 -7.12 -15.86 9.79
N ASN A 40 -6.97 -17.17 9.96
CA ASN A 40 -7.06 -18.16 8.88
C ASN A 40 -7.93 -19.32 9.37
N ASP A 41 -8.81 -19.81 8.51
CA ASP A 41 -9.78 -20.84 8.80
C ASP A 41 -9.77 -21.90 7.69
N HIS A 42 -9.08 -23.03 7.95
CA HIS A 42 -8.94 -24.17 7.02
C HIS A 42 -8.45 -23.75 5.62
N VAL A 43 -7.43 -22.87 5.57
CA VAL A 43 -6.86 -22.37 4.31
C VAL A 43 -6.01 -23.44 3.64
N ASP A 44 -6.34 -23.73 2.38
CA ASP A 44 -5.53 -24.53 1.47
C ASP A 44 -4.84 -23.62 0.45
N LEU A 45 -3.57 -23.89 0.13
CA LEU A 45 -2.81 -23.21 -0.90
C LEU A 45 -1.84 -24.18 -1.56
N THR A 46 -1.85 -24.25 -2.87
CA THR A 46 -0.93 -25.08 -3.65
C THR A 46 -0.20 -24.24 -4.67
N VAL A 47 1.12 -24.40 -4.78
CA VAL A 47 1.96 -23.69 -5.75
C VAL A 47 2.83 -24.67 -6.50
N HIS A 48 2.86 -24.56 -7.82
CA HIS A 48 3.67 -25.39 -8.70
C HIS A 48 5.00 -24.73 -9.06
N ALA A 49 5.96 -25.50 -9.56
CA ALA A 49 7.25 -24.99 -9.99
C ALA A 49 7.09 -24.06 -11.21
N GLY A 50 7.73 -22.88 -11.16
CA GLY A 50 7.67 -21.89 -12.24
C GLY A 50 6.34 -21.12 -12.32
N GLU A 51 5.49 -21.23 -11.31
CA GLU A 51 4.18 -20.58 -11.24
C GLU A 51 4.29 -19.19 -10.59
N ILE A 52 3.57 -18.22 -11.14
CA ILE A 52 3.32 -16.93 -10.48
C ILE A 52 1.89 -16.95 -9.95
N ARG A 53 1.76 -17.05 -8.62
CA ARG A 53 0.48 -17.07 -7.92
C ARG A 53 0.20 -15.74 -7.21
N ALA A 54 -0.95 -15.16 -7.48
CA ALA A 54 -1.44 -14.02 -6.74
C ALA A 54 -2.21 -14.48 -5.50
N LEU A 55 -1.88 -13.92 -4.34
CA LEU A 55 -2.68 -14.04 -3.11
C LEU A 55 -3.48 -12.75 -2.94
N LEU A 56 -4.74 -12.79 -3.36
CA LEU A 56 -5.65 -11.64 -3.43
C LEU A 56 -6.60 -11.61 -2.23
N GLY A 57 -7.03 -10.45 -1.79
CA GLY A 57 -8.00 -10.29 -0.70
C GLY A 57 -7.93 -8.92 -0.05
N GLU A 58 -8.96 -8.56 0.68
CA GLU A 58 -9.01 -7.29 1.44
C GLU A 58 -7.98 -7.23 2.57
N ASN A 59 -7.72 -6.02 3.08
CA ASN A 59 -6.93 -5.84 4.29
C ASN A 59 -7.62 -6.52 5.48
N GLY A 60 -6.85 -7.39 6.16
CA GLY A 60 -7.42 -8.21 7.25
C GLY A 60 -8.03 -9.54 6.82
N ALA A 61 -8.00 -9.90 5.52
CA ALA A 61 -8.47 -11.19 5.02
C ALA A 61 -7.62 -12.41 5.42
N GLY A 62 -6.49 -12.19 6.11
CA GLY A 62 -5.62 -13.27 6.59
C GLY A 62 -4.35 -13.51 5.75
N LYS A 63 -4.11 -12.75 4.68
CA LYS A 63 -2.95 -12.92 3.77
C LYS A 63 -1.60 -12.88 4.50
N THR A 64 -1.33 -11.82 5.24
CA THR A 64 -0.07 -11.65 5.99
C THR A 64 0.12 -12.74 7.05
N THR A 65 -0.96 -13.21 7.68
CA THR A 65 -0.93 -14.33 8.62
C THR A 65 -0.53 -15.62 7.92
N LEU A 66 -1.15 -15.93 6.77
CA LEU A 66 -0.80 -17.10 5.97
C LEU A 66 0.67 -17.07 5.55
N ILE A 67 1.16 -15.95 5.01
CA ILE A 67 2.57 -15.78 4.64
C ILE A 67 3.51 -15.98 5.83
N SER A 68 3.15 -15.43 7.00
CA SER A 68 3.96 -15.59 8.21
C SER A 68 4.02 -17.06 8.66
N ILE A 69 2.99 -17.85 8.40
CA ILE A 69 2.99 -19.30 8.63
C ILE A 69 3.89 -20.01 7.60
N LEU A 70 3.75 -19.70 6.30
CA LEU A 70 4.58 -20.27 5.23
C LEU A 70 6.08 -20.01 5.45
N CYS A 71 6.42 -18.80 5.93
CA CYS A 71 7.79 -18.40 6.28
C CYS A 71 8.26 -18.91 7.66
N GLY A 72 7.41 -19.66 8.39
CA GLY A 72 7.72 -20.18 9.70
C GLY A 72 7.81 -19.13 10.81
N GLN A 73 7.32 -17.92 10.61
CA GLN A 73 7.27 -16.89 11.67
C GLN A 73 6.17 -17.19 12.69
N TYR A 74 5.03 -17.74 12.23
CA TYR A 74 3.96 -18.19 13.09
C TYR A 74 3.78 -19.70 12.98
N ARG A 75 3.44 -20.31 14.11
CA ARG A 75 2.98 -21.70 14.15
C ARG A 75 1.47 -21.69 13.86
N PRO A 76 0.97 -22.49 12.91
CA PRO A 76 -0.47 -22.69 12.75
C PRO A 76 -1.03 -23.41 13.97
N ASP A 77 -2.32 -23.17 14.27
CA ASP A 77 -3.03 -23.87 15.34
C ASP A 77 -3.52 -25.25 14.87
N ALA A 78 -3.81 -25.35 13.55
CA ALA A 78 -4.09 -26.60 12.86
C ALA A 78 -3.59 -26.53 11.41
N GLY A 79 -3.49 -27.71 10.78
CA GLY A 79 -2.97 -27.82 9.41
C GLY A 79 -1.45 -27.96 9.37
N HIS A 80 -0.90 -28.06 8.16
CA HIS A 80 0.53 -28.22 7.92
C HIS A 80 0.95 -27.61 6.59
N VAL A 81 2.24 -27.33 6.49
CA VAL A 81 2.90 -26.86 5.26
C VAL A 81 3.90 -27.92 4.82
N ALA A 82 3.96 -28.22 3.54
CA ALA A 82 4.96 -29.11 2.93
C ALA A 82 5.64 -28.43 1.75
N VAL A 83 6.91 -28.70 1.52
CA VAL A 83 7.69 -28.25 0.36
C VAL A 83 8.29 -29.48 -0.30
N ARG A 84 8.04 -29.65 -1.59
CA ARG A 84 8.42 -30.86 -2.36
C ARG A 84 7.97 -32.17 -1.67
N GLY A 85 6.76 -32.16 -1.09
CA GLY A 85 6.22 -33.30 -0.35
C GLY A 85 6.81 -33.51 1.06
N HIS A 86 7.80 -32.73 1.49
CA HIS A 86 8.39 -32.85 2.82
C HIS A 86 7.73 -31.86 3.80
N PRO A 87 7.19 -32.33 4.94
CA PRO A 87 6.58 -31.46 5.94
C PRO A 87 7.56 -30.43 6.49
N LEU A 88 7.14 -29.17 6.55
CA LEU A 88 7.90 -28.07 7.12
C LEU A 88 7.73 -28.05 8.65
N ALA A 89 8.83 -27.86 9.40
CA ALA A 89 8.76 -27.69 10.84
C ALA A 89 7.99 -26.39 11.19
N PRO A 90 6.84 -26.47 11.89
CA PRO A 90 5.98 -25.32 12.12
C PRO A 90 6.62 -24.31 13.07
N GLY A 91 6.53 -23.01 12.75
CA GLY A 91 7.08 -21.94 13.57
C GLY A 91 8.63 -21.85 13.53
N SER A 92 9.25 -22.30 12.43
CA SER A 92 10.70 -22.28 12.24
C SER A 92 11.10 -21.54 10.95
N PRO A 93 11.49 -20.24 11.04
CA PRO A 93 11.99 -19.50 9.89
C PRO A 93 13.24 -20.14 9.25
N ARG A 94 14.06 -20.78 10.07
CA ARG A 94 15.24 -21.50 9.58
C ARG A 94 14.86 -22.67 8.69
N ALA A 95 13.85 -23.45 9.09
CA ALA A 95 13.36 -24.58 8.30
C ALA A 95 12.75 -24.09 6.96
N ALA A 96 11.96 -23.02 6.98
CA ALA A 96 11.40 -22.41 5.79
C ALA A 96 12.50 -21.96 4.80
N LEU A 97 13.53 -21.27 5.32
CA LEU A 97 14.67 -20.83 4.51
C LEU A 97 15.45 -22.02 3.93
N GLN A 98 15.67 -23.08 4.71
CA GLN A 98 16.34 -24.30 4.25
C GLN A 98 15.52 -25.07 3.21
N ALA A 99 14.19 -25.02 3.31
CA ALA A 99 13.27 -25.58 2.32
C ALA A 99 13.17 -24.74 1.03
N GLY A 100 13.82 -23.57 0.97
CA GLY A 100 13.87 -22.73 -0.22
C GLY A 100 12.80 -21.62 -0.26
N ILE A 101 12.13 -21.31 0.87
CA ILE A 101 11.14 -20.23 0.96
C ILE A 101 11.82 -18.94 1.42
N GLY A 102 11.62 -17.85 0.67
CA GLY A 102 12.07 -16.51 1.05
C GLY A 102 10.99 -15.46 0.87
N VAL A 103 11.02 -14.42 1.71
CA VAL A 103 10.05 -13.34 1.68
C VAL A 103 10.73 -11.98 1.51
N VAL A 104 10.20 -11.17 0.60
CA VAL A 104 10.44 -9.74 0.51
C VAL A 104 9.27 -9.05 1.21
N HIS A 105 9.55 -8.41 2.33
CA HIS A 105 8.57 -7.63 3.09
C HIS A 105 8.41 -6.24 2.46
N GLN A 106 7.28 -5.61 2.72
CA GLN A 106 6.95 -4.27 2.26
C GLN A 106 8.01 -3.21 2.65
N ASP A 107 8.70 -3.37 3.78
CA ASP A 107 9.76 -2.50 4.29
C ASP A 107 11.18 -2.92 3.87
N PHE A 108 11.33 -3.88 2.94
CA PHE A 108 12.55 -4.48 2.37
C PHE A 108 13.56 -5.04 3.39
N ARG A 109 13.58 -4.59 4.63
CA ARG A 109 14.50 -4.99 5.72
C ARG A 109 15.97 -5.00 5.27
N LEU A 110 16.40 -3.93 4.64
CA LEU A 110 17.77 -3.69 4.19
C LEU A 110 18.52 -2.80 5.18
N VAL A 111 19.85 -2.92 5.23
CA VAL A 111 20.70 -2.05 6.04
C VAL A 111 21.13 -0.85 5.19
N PRO A 112 20.67 0.38 5.47
CA PRO A 112 20.87 1.53 4.58
C PRO A 112 22.33 1.92 4.36
N ARG A 113 23.18 1.70 5.38
CA ARG A 113 24.61 2.06 5.32
C ARG A 113 25.47 1.03 4.60
N PHE A 114 24.95 -0.14 4.31
CA PHE A 114 25.66 -1.20 3.58
C PHE A 114 25.59 -0.96 2.09
N THR A 115 26.57 -1.51 1.38
CA THR A 115 26.52 -1.62 -0.08
C THR A 115 25.51 -2.69 -0.51
N VAL A 116 25.21 -2.74 -1.81
CA VAL A 116 24.39 -3.81 -2.40
C VAL A 116 24.98 -5.17 -2.05
N THR A 117 26.30 -5.38 -2.30
CA THR A 117 26.98 -6.64 -1.97
C THR A 117 26.86 -6.99 -0.49
N GLU A 118 27.14 -6.06 0.41
CA GLU A 118 27.08 -6.32 1.85
C GLU A 118 25.68 -6.72 2.31
N ASN A 119 24.62 -6.11 1.75
CA ASN A 119 23.25 -6.52 2.04
C ASN A 119 22.93 -7.92 1.49
N VAL A 120 23.40 -8.25 0.29
CA VAL A 120 23.16 -9.56 -0.34
C VAL A 120 23.84 -10.69 0.45
N VAL A 121 25.11 -10.51 0.82
CA VAL A 121 25.86 -11.56 1.52
C VAL A 121 25.58 -11.63 3.02
N LEU A 122 24.86 -10.65 3.57
CA LEU A 122 24.52 -10.61 5.00
C LEU A 122 23.81 -11.90 5.46
N GLY A 123 24.42 -12.59 6.42
CA GLY A 123 23.89 -13.85 6.96
C GLY A 123 24.17 -15.08 6.08
N THR A 124 25.09 -14.98 5.13
CA THR A 124 25.69 -16.10 4.40
C THR A 124 27.12 -16.35 4.89
N SER A 125 27.78 -17.41 4.40
CA SER A 125 29.21 -17.66 4.66
C SER A 125 30.17 -16.79 3.83
N ALA A 126 29.64 -16.09 2.82
CA ALA A 126 30.42 -15.20 1.97
C ALA A 126 30.82 -13.93 2.74
N ARG A 127 32.04 -13.44 2.51
CA ARG A 127 32.51 -12.16 3.03
C ARG A 127 32.46 -11.12 1.93
N GLY A 128 32.14 -9.87 2.24
CA GLY A 128 32.19 -8.74 1.30
C GLY A 128 33.60 -8.56 0.71
N GLY A 129 33.69 -7.90 -0.44
CA GLY A 129 34.94 -7.63 -1.17
C GLY A 129 34.85 -7.99 -2.64
N GLY A 130 35.88 -7.70 -3.43
CA GLY A 130 35.86 -7.76 -4.87
C GLY A 130 35.39 -9.06 -5.53
N LYS A 131 35.64 -10.23 -4.89
CA LYS A 131 35.11 -11.52 -5.35
C LYS A 131 33.58 -11.61 -5.16
N ALA A 132 33.09 -11.13 -4.01
CA ALA A 132 31.65 -11.09 -3.76
C ALA A 132 30.95 -10.06 -4.65
N ASP A 133 31.57 -8.91 -4.92
CA ASP A 133 31.04 -7.91 -5.85
C ASP A 133 30.82 -8.51 -7.24
N HIS A 134 31.80 -9.29 -7.72
CA HIS A 134 31.71 -9.96 -9.03
C HIS A 134 30.60 -11.02 -9.06
N ASP A 135 30.51 -11.88 -8.05
CA ASP A 135 29.48 -12.93 -7.93
C ASP A 135 28.06 -12.31 -7.82
N VAL A 136 27.91 -11.25 -7.03
CA VAL A 136 26.64 -10.50 -6.92
C VAL A 136 26.27 -9.85 -8.24
N ALA A 137 27.23 -9.22 -8.95
CA ALA A 137 26.98 -8.62 -10.27
C ALA A 137 26.57 -9.66 -11.32
N GLU A 138 27.20 -10.83 -11.31
CA GLU A 138 26.88 -11.91 -12.24
C GLU A 138 25.46 -12.44 -12.00
N ARG A 139 25.09 -12.70 -10.74
CA ARG A 139 23.75 -13.15 -10.38
C ARG A 139 22.67 -12.10 -10.65
N ALA A 140 22.96 -10.82 -10.40
CA ALA A 140 22.06 -9.73 -10.75
C ALA A 140 21.78 -9.70 -12.26
N ARG A 141 22.83 -9.77 -13.09
CA ARG A 141 22.71 -9.82 -14.55
C ARG A 141 21.94 -11.05 -15.03
N ALA A 142 22.23 -12.23 -14.48
CA ALA A 142 21.52 -13.47 -14.81
C ALA A 142 20.01 -13.37 -14.51
N ALA A 143 19.64 -12.67 -13.44
CA ALA A 143 18.24 -12.41 -13.08
C ALA A 143 17.64 -11.20 -13.83
N GLY A 144 18.41 -10.50 -14.67
CA GLY A 144 17.97 -9.31 -15.38
C GLY A 144 17.77 -8.09 -14.48
N LEU A 145 18.44 -8.05 -13.31
CA LEU A 145 18.41 -6.95 -12.35
C LEU A 145 19.58 -6.00 -12.63
N GLN A 146 19.30 -4.69 -12.57
CA GLN A 146 20.31 -3.65 -12.82
C GLN A 146 20.72 -3.00 -11.50
N LEU A 147 21.77 -3.52 -10.88
CA LEU A 147 22.28 -3.03 -9.60
C LEU A 147 23.81 -2.91 -9.66
N ASP A 148 24.36 -1.80 -9.16
CA ASP A 148 25.79 -1.67 -8.91
C ASP A 148 26.12 -2.32 -7.55
N PRO A 149 26.93 -3.39 -7.51
CA PRO A 149 27.29 -4.09 -6.28
C PRO A 149 27.90 -3.19 -5.20
N ARG A 150 28.56 -2.10 -5.60
CA ARG A 150 29.26 -1.18 -4.70
C ARG A 150 28.44 0.03 -4.29
N ALA A 151 27.28 0.25 -4.90
CA ALA A 151 26.41 1.37 -4.54
C ALA A 151 25.97 1.26 -3.08
N PRO A 152 26.05 2.35 -2.29
CA PRO A 152 25.48 2.40 -0.96
C PRO A 152 23.95 2.31 -1.03
N THR A 153 23.35 1.45 -0.21
CA THR A 153 21.90 1.16 -0.29
C THR A 153 21.03 2.40 -0.10
N TRP A 154 21.48 3.38 0.69
CA TRP A 154 20.75 4.64 0.89
C TRP A 154 20.67 5.54 -0.35
N THR A 155 21.48 5.28 -1.39
CA THR A 155 21.44 6.03 -2.66
C THR A 155 20.50 5.43 -3.68
N LEU A 156 20.00 4.22 -3.42
CA LEU A 156 19.14 3.49 -4.36
C LEU A 156 17.73 4.05 -4.39
N SER A 157 17.15 4.08 -5.55
CA SER A 157 15.72 4.31 -5.74
C SER A 157 14.90 3.16 -5.14
N VAL A 158 13.60 3.40 -4.91
CA VAL A 158 12.70 2.38 -4.35
C VAL A 158 12.65 1.12 -5.23
N GLY A 159 12.65 1.28 -6.56
CA GLY A 159 12.70 0.15 -7.49
C GLY A 159 13.99 -0.67 -7.37
N GLU A 160 15.14 0.01 -7.20
CA GLU A 160 16.43 -0.67 -6.98
C GLU A 160 16.49 -1.34 -5.61
N LEU A 161 15.91 -0.76 -4.55
CA LEU A 161 15.78 -1.40 -3.24
C LEU A 161 14.97 -2.69 -3.33
N GLN A 162 13.91 -2.70 -4.13
CA GLN A 162 13.15 -3.91 -4.40
C GLN A 162 13.95 -4.97 -5.15
N GLN A 163 14.65 -4.56 -6.21
CA GLN A 163 15.55 -5.46 -6.93
C GLN A 163 16.61 -6.05 -6.01
N LEU A 164 17.20 -5.24 -5.11
CA LEU A 164 18.16 -5.70 -4.12
C LEU A 164 17.57 -6.73 -3.17
N ALA A 165 16.34 -6.51 -2.68
CA ALA A 165 15.65 -7.45 -1.80
C ALA A 165 15.40 -8.80 -2.50
N ILE A 166 15.01 -8.79 -3.78
CA ILE A 166 14.86 -10.01 -4.60
C ILE A 166 16.22 -10.68 -4.81
N LEU A 167 17.26 -9.92 -5.19
CA LEU A 167 18.61 -10.44 -5.40
C LEU A 167 19.16 -11.14 -4.16
N LYS A 168 18.88 -10.61 -2.96
CA LYS A 168 19.25 -11.22 -1.69
C LYS A 168 18.64 -12.62 -1.51
N LEU A 169 17.41 -12.85 -1.97
CA LEU A 169 16.80 -14.17 -1.94
C LEU A 169 17.40 -15.11 -2.98
N LEU A 170 17.61 -14.61 -4.20
CA LEU A 170 18.20 -15.38 -5.30
C LEU A 170 19.65 -15.80 -4.98
N TYR A 171 20.43 -14.93 -4.34
CA TYR A 171 21.79 -15.21 -3.92
C TYR A 171 21.86 -16.41 -2.95
N ARG A 172 20.84 -16.56 -2.11
CA ARG A 172 20.70 -17.69 -1.17
C ARG A 172 20.21 -18.98 -1.83
N GLY A 173 19.93 -18.97 -3.13
CA GLY A 173 19.45 -20.14 -3.87
C GLY A 173 18.02 -20.52 -3.56
N LEU A 174 17.17 -19.58 -3.13
CA LEU A 174 15.77 -19.86 -2.82
C LEU A 174 14.95 -20.07 -4.09
N ASP A 175 13.97 -20.96 -4.05
CA ASP A 175 13.12 -21.35 -5.18
C ASP A 175 11.71 -20.79 -5.10
N ILE A 176 11.24 -20.52 -3.88
CA ILE A 176 9.90 -19.97 -3.61
C ILE A 176 10.07 -18.56 -3.06
N LEU A 177 9.69 -17.58 -3.87
CA LEU A 177 9.80 -16.16 -3.55
C LEU A 177 8.44 -15.61 -3.19
N ILE A 178 8.29 -15.08 -1.99
CA ILE A 178 7.06 -14.43 -1.52
C ILE A 178 7.29 -12.93 -1.53
N LEU A 179 6.45 -12.17 -2.24
CA LEU A 179 6.54 -10.73 -2.38
C LEU A 179 5.30 -10.08 -1.74
N ASP A 180 5.50 -9.30 -0.69
CA ASP A 180 4.41 -8.65 0.06
C ASP A 180 4.18 -7.23 -0.47
N GLU A 181 3.07 -7.02 -1.19
CA GLU A 181 2.68 -5.77 -1.86
C GLU A 181 3.82 -5.13 -2.67
N PRO A 182 4.41 -5.86 -3.64
CA PRO A 182 5.67 -5.45 -4.25
C PRO A 182 5.59 -4.16 -5.07
N THR A 183 4.42 -3.71 -5.44
CA THR A 183 4.20 -2.52 -6.29
C THR A 183 3.65 -1.31 -5.52
N ALA A 184 3.46 -1.43 -4.21
CA ALA A 184 2.79 -0.41 -3.39
C ALA A 184 3.43 0.99 -3.49
N VAL A 185 4.75 1.04 -3.73
CA VAL A 185 5.55 2.27 -3.76
C VAL A 185 6.26 2.49 -5.11
N LEU A 186 5.91 1.70 -6.14
CA LEU A 186 6.49 1.77 -7.48
C LEU A 186 5.64 2.60 -8.43
N SER A 187 6.29 3.30 -9.35
CA SER A 187 5.62 3.92 -10.49
C SER A 187 5.13 2.87 -11.48
N PRO A 188 4.17 3.18 -12.35
CA PRO A 188 3.70 2.25 -13.39
C PRO A 188 4.82 1.67 -14.26
N PRO A 189 5.82 2.44 -14.75
CA PRO A 189 6.96 1.87 -15.48
C PRO A 189 7.80 0.90 -14.63
N GLN A 190 8.05 1.25 -13.35
CA GLN A 190 8.80 0.38 -12.43
C GLN A 190 8.05 -0.91 -12.12
N SER A 191 6.72 -0.84 -11.96
CA SER A 191 5.87 -2.03 -11.80
C SER A 191 5.94 -2.95 -13.01
N ALA A 192 5.89 -2.39 -14.23
CA ALA A 192 6.04 -3.16 -15.47
C ALA A 192 7.40 -3.87 -15.56
N GLU A 193 8.49 -3.20 -15.16
CA GLU A 193 9.83 -3.82 -15.12
C GLU A 193 9.91 -4.93 -14.05
N LEU A 194 9.28 -4.74 -12.88
CA LEU A 194 9.16 -5.78 -11.87
C LEU A 194 8.43 -7.01 -12.43
N PHE A 195 7.29 -6.82 -13.11
CA PHE A 195 6.52 -7.93 -13.70
C PHE A 195 7.30 -8.68 -14.76
N LYS A 196 8.08 -7.97 -15.61
CA LYS A 196 9.01 -8.63 -16.54
C LYS A 196 10.07 -9.46 -15.81
N SER A 197 10.58 -8.97 -14.68
CA SER A 197 11.55 -9.70 -13.87
C SER A 197 10.93 -10.93 -13.21
N MET A 198 9.70 -10.82 -12.69
CA MET A 198 8.94 -11.95 -12.15
C MET A 198 8.72 -13.03 -13.22
N ARG A 199 8.30 -12.66 -14.44
CA ARG A 199 8.13 -13.60 -15.56
C ARG A 199 9.43 -14.29 -15.94
N ARG A 200 10.56 -13.57 -15.98
CA ARG A 200 11.90 -14.18 -16.23
C ARG A 200 12.29 -15.18 -15.15
N LEU A 201 12.05 -14.85 -13.88
CA LEU A 201 12.33 -15.73 -12.75
C LEU A 201 11.46 -16.99 -12.81
N ALA A 202 10.16 -16.85 -13.09
CA ALA A 202 9.26 -17.97 -13.26
C ALA A 202 9.70 -18.89 -14.42
N ALA A 203 10.07 -18.32 -15.56
CA ALA A 203 10.60 -19.06 -16.70
C ALA A 203 11.94 -19.78 -16.38
N SER A 204 12.71 -19.31 -15.39
CA SER A 204 13.90 -19.99 -14.88
C SER A 204 13.62 -21.06 -13.82
N GLY A 205 12.34 -21.38 -13.54
CA GLY A 205 11.90 -22.40 -12.61
C GLY A 205 11.68 -21.91 -11.17
N LYS A 206 11.77 -20.60 -10.91
CA LYS A 206 11.43 -20.03 -9.59
C LYS A 206 9.92 -19.87 -9.49
N SER A 207 9.34 -20.14 -8.32
CA SER A 207 7.91 -19.89 -8.08
C SER A 207 7.73 -18.65 -7.25
N ILE A 208 6.72 -17.86 -7.60
CA ILE A 208 6.48 -16.56 -6.99
C ILE A 208 5.06 -16.53 -6.44
N ILE A 209 4.94 -16.19 -5.15
CA ILE A 209 3.67 -15.84 -4.53
C ILE A 209 3.73 -14.32 -4.28
N PHE A 210 2.83 -13.56 -4.85
CA PHE A 210 2.78 -12.14 -4.54
C PHE A 210 1.43 -11.74 -3.97
N ILE A 211 1.50 -10.92 -2.92
CA ILE A 211 0.31 -10.38 -2.27
C ILE A 211 -0.02 -9.06 -2.94
N THR A 212 -1.28 -8.91 -3.30
CA THR A 212 -1.80 -7.63 -3.78
C THR A 212 -3.29 -7.49 -3.43
N HIS A 213 -3.77 -6.27 -3.43
CA HIS A 213 -5.19 -5.94 -3.44
C HIS A 213 -5.61 -5.27 -4.77
N ARG A 214 -4.68 -5.12 -5.72
CA ARG A 214 -4.86 -4.48 -7.02
C ARG A 214 -5.18 -5.53 -8.09
N LEU A 215 -6.42 -5.53 -8.57
CA LEU A 215 -6.93 -6.54 -9.52
C LEU A 215 -6.15 -6.54 -10.85
N ARG A 216 -5.71 -5.38 -11.30
CA ARG A 216 -4.94 -5.24 -12.56
C ARG A 216 -3.60 -5.97 -12.51
N GLU A 217 -2.90 -5.91 -11.38
CA GLU A 217 -1.63 -6.62 -11.21
C GLU A 217 -1.80 -8.13 -11.37
N VAL A 218 -2.91 -8.67 -10.84
CA VAL A 218 -3.23 -10.09 -10.97
C VAL A 218 -3.39 -10.48 -12.45
N THR A 219 -4.18 -9.73 -13.20
CA THR A 219 -4.41 -10.02 -14.64
C THR A 219 -3.17 -9.80 -15.50
N GLU A 220 -2.24 -8.94 -15.08
CA GLU A 220 -1.04 -8.59 -15.83
C GLU A 220 0.08 -9.63 -15.66
N VAL A 221 0.26 -10.21 -14.45
CA VAL A 221 1.44 -11.04 -14.19
C VAL A 221 1.14 -12.42 -13.60
N ALA A 222 -0.02 -12.70 -13.00
CA ALA A 222 -0.29 -13.98 -12.39
C ALA A 222 -0.73 -15.05 -13.39
N ASP A 223 -0.40 -16.32 -13.10
CA ASP A 223 -0.92 -17.48 -13.77
C ASP A 223 -2.17 -17.98 -13.03
N GLU A 224 -2.09 -18.02 -11.69
CA GLU A 224 -3.11 -18.50 -10.78
C GLU A 224 -3.43 -17.44 -9.72
N VAL A 225 -4.66 -17.46 -9.21
CA VAL A 225 -5.08 -16.58 -8.12
C VAL A 225 -5.80 -17.36 -7.03
N THR A 226 -5.36 -17.15 -5.81
CA THR A 226 -6.05 -17.59 -4.58
C THR A 226 -6.64 -16.35 -3.91
N ILE A 227 -7.97 -16.32 -3.76
CA ILE A 227 -8.69 -15.18 -3.16
C ILE A 227 -9.08 -15.54 -1.74
N LEU A 228 -8.58 -14.74 -0.76
CA LEU A 228 -8.93 -14.85 0.64
C LEU A 228 -9.99 -13.80 1.02
N ARG A 229 -11.00 -14.24 1.75
CA ARG A 229 -11.99 -13.37 2.40
C ARG A 229 -12.31 -13.90 3.79
N GLU A 230 -12.22 -13.02 4.81
CA GLU A 230 -12.51 -13.34 6.21
C GLU A 230 -11.80 -14.61 6.73
N GLY A 231 -10.54 -14.79 6.31
CA GLY A 231 -9.70 -15.91 6.73
C GLY A 231 -9.89 -17.20 5.92
N ARG A 232 -10.76 -17.25 4.92
CA ARG A 232 -11.07 -18.44 4.10
C ARG A 232 -10.71 -18.22 2.65
N VAL A 233 -10.36 -19.30 1.94
CA VAL A 233 -10.23 -19.28 0.50
C VAL A 233 -11.64 -19.32 -0.12
N VAL A 234 -11.98 -18.29 -0.88
CA VAL A 234 -13.27 -18.20 -1.60
C VAL A 234 -13.15 -18.54 -3.08
N ALA A 235 -11.94 -18.48 -3.62
CA ALA A 235 -11.62 -18.96 -4.97
C ALA A 235 -10.13 -19.32 -5.06
N ASP A 236 -9.83 -20.40 -5.78
CA ASP A 236 -8.48 -20.82 -6.16
C ASP A 236 -8.54 -21.36 -7.60
N ARG A 237 -7.99 -20.60 -8.56
CA ARG A 237 -8.15 -20.93 -9.98
C ARG A 237 -7.25 -20.11 -10.90
N PRO A 238 -7.10 -20.52 -12.17
CA PRO A 238 -6.38 -19.76 -13.19
C PRO A 238 -6.93 -18.34 -13.36
N VAL A 239 -6.03 -17.37 -13.54
CA VAL A 239 -6.40 -15.97 -13.83
C VAL A 239 -7.04 -15.84 -15.20
N ARG A 240 -6.69 -16.73 -16.12
CA ARG A 240 -7.22 -16.73 -17.49
C ARG A 240 -8.75 -16.91 -17.49
N GLY A 241 -9.45 -15.88 -18.00
CA GLY A 241 -10.92 -15.87 -18.06
C GLY A 241 -11.62 -15.21 -16.86
N LEU A 242 -10.83 -14.67 -15.90
CA LEU A 242 -11.37 -13.83 -14.83
C LEU A 242 -11.30 -12.36 -15.23
N ASP A 243 -12.42 -11.66 -15.10
CA ASP A 243 -12.43 -10.20 -15.20
C ASP A 243 -12.28 -9.52 -13.83
N HIS A 244 -11.99 -8.22 -13.85
CA HIS A 244 -11.80 -7.43 -12.64
C HIS A 244 -13.06 -7.37 -11.77
N HIS A 245 -14.25 -7.34 -12.38
CA HIS A 245 -15.52 -7.31 -11.67
C HIS A 245 -15.75 -8.61 -10.90
N GLN A 246 -15.53 -9.76 -11.54
CA GLN A 246 -15.66 -11.08 -10.90
C GLN A 246 -14.70 -11.23 -9.72
N MET A 247 -13.43 -10.82 -9.91
CA MET A 247 -12.45 -10.83 -8.80
C MET A 247 -12.88 -9.89 -7.66
N GLY A 248 -13.38 -8.70 -7.99
CA GLY A 248 -13.89 -7.74 -6.99
C GLY A 248 -15.05 -8.31 -6.19
N VAL A 249 -16.03 -8.93 -6.85
CA VAL A 249 -17.17 -9.59 -6.18
C VAL A 249 -16.71 -10.71 -5.26
N LEU A 250 -15.76 -11.55 -5.71
CA LEU A 250 -15.19 -12.62 -4.88
C LEU A 250 -14.46 -12.08 -3.65
N MET A 251 -13.73 -10.96 -3.79
CA MET A 251 -13.01 -10.33 -2.68
C MET A 251 -13.94 -9.74 -1.63
N VAL A 252 -14.97 -9.00 -2.07
CA VAL A 252 -15.83 -8.16 -1.20
C VAL A 252 -17.12 -8.88 -0.81
N GLY A 253 -17.61 -9.78 -1.65
CA GLY A 253 -18.91 -10.46 -1.51
C GLY A 253 -20.03 -9.76 -2.30
N GLU A 254 -21.06 -10.51 -2.62
CA GLU A 254 -22.24 -9.98 -3.33
C GLU A 254 -22.92 -8.86 -2.51
N GLY A 255 -23.24 -7.74 -3.19
CA GLY A 255 -23.98 -6.63 -2.60
C GLY A 255 -23.13 -5.47 -2.02
N LYS A 256 -21.78 -5.57 -2.08
CA LYS A 256 -20.87 -4.49 -1.62
C LYS A 256 -20.05 -3.84 -2.75
N THR A 257 -20.21 -4.27 -3.97
CA THR A 257 -19.57 -3.65 -5.14
C THR A 257 -20.24 -2.30 -5.41
N GLY A 258 -19.51 -1.23 -5.12
CA GLY A 258 -19.92 0.13 -5.47
C GLY A 258 -20.08 0.24 -7.00
N SER A 259 -21.20 0.79 -7.45
CA SER A 259 -21.42 1.17 -8.83
C SER A 259 -20.28 2.09 -9.28
N SER A 260 -19.81 1.92 -10.52
CA SER A 260 -18.98 2.90 -11.21
C SER A 260 -19.65 4.28 -11.07
N LEU A 261 -18.98 5.22 -10.41
CA LEU A 261 -19.46 6.59 -10.30
C LEU A 261 -19.32 7.20 -11.71
N GLU A 262 -20.46 7.45 -12.37
CA GLU A 262 -20.47 8.21 -13.61
C GLU A 262 -19.91 9.60 -13.32
N GLY A 263 -18.81 9.97 -13.99
CA GLY A 263 -18.24 11.30 -13.90
C GLY A 263 -19.24 12.33 -14.39
N SER A 264 -19.68 13.21 -13.51
CA SER A 264 -20.43 14.39 -13.89
C SER A 264 -19.48 15.34 -14.65
N ALA A 265 -19.88 15.84 -15.80
CA ALA A 265 -19.10 16.83 -16.54
C ALA A 265 -18.89 18.06 -15.64
N GLY A 266 -17.65 18.27 -15.18
CA GLY A 266 -17.27 19.37 -14.30
C GLY A 266 -17.67 20.71 -14.90
N GLY A 267 -18.62 21.39 -14.27
CA GLY A 267 -19.10 22.70 -14.69
C GLY A 267 -18.11 23.81 -14.38
N ALA A 268 -18.28 24.95 -15.05
CA ALA A 268 -17.56 26.20 -14.78
C ALA A 268 -18.03 26.81 -13.45
N GLY A 269 -17.68 26.19 -12.31
CA GLY A 269 -18.00 26.70 -10.98
C GLY A 269 -17.05 27.79 -10.51
N GLU A 270 -17.45 28.52 -9.45
CA GLU A 270 -16.61 29.50 -8.76
C GLU A 270 -15.32 28.88 -8.23
N SER A 271 -14.19 29.61 -8.32
CA SER A 271 -12.90 29.16 -7.80
C SER A 271 -12.94 29.08 -6.26
N MET A 272 -12.72 27.90 -5.73
CA MET A 272 -12.65 27.64 -4.28
C MET A 272 -11.23 27.76 -3.75
N LEU A 273 -10.24 27.34 -4.54
CA LEU A 273 -8.82 27.41 -4.23
C LEU A 273 -8.03 27.81 -5.48
N GLY A 274 -7.16 28.78 -5.34
CA GLY A 274 -6.17 29.16 -6.34
C GLY A 274 -4.76 29.17 -5.75
N LEU A 275 -3.85 28.52 -6.44
CA LEU A 275 -2.41 28.56 -6.17
C LEU A 275 -1.74 29.21 -7.38
N HIS A 276 -0.99 30.28 -7.17
CA HIS A 276 -0.36 31.07 -8.23
C HIS A 276 1.15 31.16 -7.96
N SER A 277 1.95 30.49 -8.82
CA SER A 277 3.42 30.44 -8.73
C SER A 277 3.95 30.10 -7.35
N VAL A 278 3.30 29.15 -6.68
CA VAL A 278 3.59 28.80 -5.29
C VAL A 278 4.92 28.06 -5.16
N VAL A 279 5.78 28.56 -4.27
CA VAL A 279 7.06 27.95 -3.91
C VAL A 279 7.08 27.64 -2.42
N VAL A 280 7.51 26.43 -2.07
CA VAL A 280 7.72 25.97 -0.69
C VAL A 280 9.11 25.39 -0.57
N GLU A 281 9.87 25.83 0.42
CA GLU A 281 11.17 25.28 0.74
C GLU A 281 11.04 24.04 1.65
N GLY A 282 11.76 22.99 1.31
CA GLY A 282 11.96 21.80 2.13
C GLY A 282 13.34 21.80 2.80
N ARG A 283 13.77 20.68 3.33
CA ARG A 283 15.11 20.50 3.91
C ARG A 283 16.20 20.58 2.83
N GLY A 284 16.57 21.79 2.40
CA GLY A 284 17.64 22.03 1.42
C GLY A 284 17.24 21.83 -0.06
N VAL A 285 15.97 21.50 -0.35
CA VAL A 285 15.43 21.37 -1.71
C VAL A 285 14.05 22.01 -1.74
N LYS A 286 13.66 22.62 -2.86
CA LYS A 286 12.29 23.12 -3.04
C LYS A 286 11.32 21.95 -3.01
N ALA A 287 10.38 21.99 -2.07
CA ALA A 287 9.30 21.02 -1.99
C ALA A 287 8.21 21.31 -3.05
N LEU A 288 7.96 22.61 -3.34
CA LEU A 288 7.15 23.07 -4.47
C LEU A 288 7.92 24.16 -5.21
N ASP A 289 7.84 24.17 -6.54
CA ASP A 289 8.52 25.11 -7.41
C ASP A 289 7.57 25.69 -8.46
N GLY A 290 7.02 26.86 -8.18
CA GLY A 290 6.19 27.62 -9.10
C GLY A 290 4.83 26.98 -9.41
N VAL A 291 4.22 26.27 -8.48
CA VAL A 291 2.97 25.54 -8.69
C VAL A 291 1.82 26.50 -8.99
N ASN A 292 1.12 26.25 -10.12
CA ASN A 292 -0.15 26.85 -10.48
C ASN A 292 -1.22 25.76 -10.48
N LEU A 293 -2.30 25.98 -9.69
CA LEU A 293 -3.40 25.04 -9.57
C LEU A 293 -4.66 25.76 -9.14
N GLU A 294 -5.77 25.42 -9.76
CA GLU A 294 -7.09 25.91 -9.39
C GLU A 294 -8.02 24.73 -9.07
N VAL A 295 -8.85 24.84 -8.03
CA VAL A 295 -9.94 23.93 -7.72
C VAL A 295 -11.23 24.71 -7.68
N ARG A 296 -12.21 24.27 -8.46
CA ARG A 296 -13.52 24.92 -8.57
C ARG A 296 -14.58 24.19 -7.79
N ARG A 297 -15.70 24.84 -7.60
CA ARG A 297 -16.91 24.27 -7.01
C ARG A 297 -17.41 23.11 -7.88
N THR A 298 -17.89 22.03 -7.27
CA THR A 298 -18.36 20.81 -7.96
C THR A 298 -17.31 20.11 -8.84
N GLU A 299 -16.02 20.32 -8.54
CA GLU A 299 -14.91 19.74 -9.29
C GLU A 299 -14.06 18.87 -8.37
N ILE A 300 -13.64 17.69 -8.85
CA ILE A 300 -12.55 16.91 -8.28
C ILE A 300 -11.31 17.08 -9.15
N VAL A 301 -10.30 17.77 -8.63
CA VAL A 301 -8.98 17.85 -9.26
C VAL A 301 -8.11 16.77 -8.68
N GLY A 302 -7.73 15.79 -9.50
CA GLY A 302 -6.80 14.73 -9.12
C GLY A 302 -5.35 15.13 -9.35
N VAL A 303 -4.51 14.94 -8.35
CA VAL A 303 -3.06 15.13 -8.45
C VAL A 303 -2.40 13.77 -8.44
N ALA A 304 -1.89 13.36 -9.60
CA ALA A 304 -1.12 12.14 -9.77
C ALA A 304 0.38 12.42 -9.57
N GLY A 305 1.10 11.56 -8.85
CA GLY A 305 2.53 11.69 -8.65
C GLY A 305 3.09 10.56 -7.79
N ILE A 306 4.39 10.31 -7.87
CA ILE A 306 5.10 9.32 -7.06
C ILE A 306 5.49 9.98 -5.73
N SER A 307 5.52 9.19 -4.65
CA SER A 307 5.93 9.67 -3.31
C SER A 307 7.21 10.50 -3.34
N GLY A 308 7.20 11.60 -2.59
CA GLY A 308 8.36 12.49 -2.49
C GLY A 308 8.44 13.61 -3.53
N ASN A 309 7.48 13.70 -4.45
CA ASN A 309 7.43 14.74 -5.50
C ASN A 309 6.72 16.06 -5.07
N GLY A 310 6.51 16.28 -3.76
CA GLY A 310 5.93 17.52 -3.25
C GLY A 310 4.44 17.42 -2.88
N GLN A 311 3.82 16.25 -2.97
CA GLN A 311 2.39 16.04 -2.71
C GLN A 311 1.96 16.51 -1.31
N THR A 312 2.77 16.16 -0.28
CA THR A 312 2.47 16.57 1.11
C THR A 312 2.52 18.09 1.26
N ALA A 313 3.52 18.74 0.68
CA ALA A 313 3.64 20.20 0.71
C ALA A 313 2.48 20.87 -0.04
N LEU A 314 2.07 20.31 -1.18
CA LEU A 314 0.91 20.78 -1.94
C LEU A 314 -0.37 20.69 -1.11
N ALA A 315 -0.60 19.54 -0.45
CA ALA A 315 -1.76 19.33 0.41
C ALA A 315 -1.77 20.32 1.59
N GLU A 316 -0.64 20.53 2.26
CA GLU A 316 -0.52 21.43 3.40
C GLU A 316 -0.71 22.90 3.02
N VAL A 317 -0.18 23.34 1.86
CA VAL A 317 -0.44 24.69 1.34
C VAL A 317 -1.90 24.83 0.94
N ALA A 318 -2.46 23.87 0.20
CA ALA A 318 -3.86 23.91 -0.23
C ALA A 318 -4.81 23.96 0.98
N ALA A 319 -4.51 23.19 2.04
CA ALA A 319 -5.28 23.25 3.30
C ALA A 319 -5.05 24.55 4.12
N GLY A 320 -4.02 25.34 3.80
CA GLY A 320 -3.67 26.58 4.51
C GLY A 320 -2.86 26.34 5.79
N ILE A 321 -2.27 25.17 5.95
CA ILE A 321 -1.42 24.81 7.10
C ILE A 321 -0.03 25.41 6.94
N VAL A 322 0.53 25.34 5.73
CA VAL A 322 1.84 25.91 5.39
C VAL A 322 1.64 27.15 4.51
N ARG A 323 2.37 28.21 4.82
CA ARG A 323 2.43 29.42 3.99
C ARG A 323 3.53 29.25 2.94
N PRO A 324 3.27 29.60 1.66
CA PRO A 324 4.32 29.58 0.65
C PRO A 324 5.40 30.63 0.93
N VAL A 325 6.63 30.37 0.52
CA VAL A 325 7.75 31.31 0.57
C VAL A 325 7.60 32.40 -0.48
N SER A 326 7.08 32.02 -1.65
CA SER A 326 6.70 32.96 -2.72
C SER A 326 5.47 32.43 -3.47
N GLY A 327 4.84 33.31 -4.25
CA GLY A 327 3.56 33.06 -4.88
C GLY A 327 2.40 33.37 -3.95
N GLN A 328 1.18 33.03 -4.40
CA GLN A 328 -0.03 33.37 -3.69
C GLN A 328 -0.98 32.18 -3.60
N ARG A 329 -1.59 31.98 -2.41
CA ARG A 329 -2.73 31.10 -2.19
C ARG A 329 -3.98 31.97 -2.00
N THR A 330 -4.99 31.77 -2.82
CA THR A 330 -6.33 32.34 -2.67
C THR A 330 -7.32 31.24 -2.30
N CYS A 331 -8.26 31.52 -1.42
CA CYS A 331 -9.26 30.55 -1.00
C CYS A 331 -10.55 31.29 -0.65
N SER A 332 -11.62 30.99 -1.36
CA SER A 332 -12.96 31.52 -1.13
C SER A 332 -13.81 30.61 -0.23
N ALA A 333 -13.35 29.37 0.00
CA ALA A 333 -14.05 28.39 0.85
C ALA A 333 -14.12 28.89 2.31
N ARG A 334 -15.32 28.84 2.90
CA ARG A 334 -15.56 29.20 4.30
C ARG A 334 -15.10 28.09 5.25
N ALA A 335 -15.27 26.84 4.81
CA ALA A 335 -14.87 25.65 5.55
C ALA A 335 -13.99 24.76 4.69
N VAL A 336 -12.77 24.50 5.17
CA VAL A 336 -11.81 23.59 4.52
C VAL A 336 -11.64 22.34 5.35
N ALA A 337 -11.88 21.17 4.74
CA ALA A 337 -11.55 19.86 5.31
C ALA A 337 -10.18 19.41 4.83
N TYR A 338 -9.39 18.86 5.74
CA TYR A 338 -8.08 18.29 5.43
C TYR A 338 -7.99 16.84 5.89
N ILE A 339 -7.78 15.94 4.93
CA ILE A 339 -7.59 14.52 5.15
C ILE A 339 -6.12 14.20 4.84
N PRO A 340 -5.21 14.21 5.84
CA PRO A 340 -3.81 13.91 5.62
C PRO A 340 -3.55 12.43 5.40
N GLU A 341 -2.42 12.12 4.74
CA GLU A 341 -1.89 10.77 4.57
C GLU A 341 -1.61 10.09 5.91
N ASP A 342 -0.91 10.79 6.81
CA ASP A 342 -0.61 10.29 8.17
C ASP A 342 -1.79 10.59 9.11
N ARG A 343 -2.58 9.56 9.35
CA ARG A 343 -3.80 9.65 10.14
C ARG A 343 -3.55 9.91 11.62
N LEU A 344 -2.49 9.32 12.19
CA LEU A 344 -2.23 9.37 13.64
C LEU A 344 -1.38 10.54 14.08
N ASN A 345 -0.36 10.94 13.27
CA ASN A 345 0.52 12.02 13.69
C ASN A 345 0.07 13.40 13.17
N ARG A 346 -0.75 13.43 12.11
CA ARG A 346 -1.21 14.68 11.47
C ARG A 346 -2.74 14.81 11.44
N GLY A 347 -3.44 13.68 11.37
CA GLY A 347 -4.90 13.68 11.26
C GLY A 347 -5.60 13.67 12.61
N LEU A 348 -5.30 12.72 13.47
CA LEU A 348 -5.97 12.44 14.74
C LEU A 348 -5.02 12.61 15.91
N VAL A 349 -5.56 12.79 17.10
CA VAL A 349 -4.77 12.78 18.34
C VAL A 349 -4.84 11.37 18.93
N GLY A 350 -3.81 10.55 18.71
CA GLY A 350 -3.81 9.11 19.01
C GLY A 350 -4.14 8.76 20.46
N THR A 351 -3.71 9.59 21.42
CA THR A 351 -3.97 9.40 22.86
C THR A 351 -5.36 9.83 23.31
N MET A 352 -6.08 10.64 22.53
CA MET A 352 -7.44 11.06 22.83
C MET A 352 -8.45 9.98 22.45
N SER A 353 -9.62 10.04 23.11
CA SER A 353 -10.71 9.11 22.80
C SER A 353 -11.28 9.32 21.39
N VAL A 354 -11.97 8.29 20.87
CA VAL A 354 -12.73 8.41 19.61
C VAL A 354 -13.74 9.56 19.71
N SER A 355 -14.45 9.68 20.83
CA SER A 355 -15.43 10.76 21.05
C SER A 355 -14.80 12.14 21.00
N ASP A 356 -13.64 12.33 21.62
CA ASP A 356 -12.96 13.61 21.66
C ASP A 356 -12.41 13.98 20.28
N ASN A 357 -11.82 13.03 19.55
CA ASN A 357 -11.38 13.25 18.19
C ASN A 357 -12.54 13.66 17.26
N LEU A 358 -13.71 13.05 17.38
CA LEU A 358 -14.90 13.39 16.58
C LEU A 358 -15.43 14.81 16.89
N ALA A 359 -15.34 15.25 18.13
CA ALA A 359 -15.79 16.57 18.56
C ALA A 359 -14.73 17.67 18.39
N PHE A 360 -13.47 17.32 18.07
CA PHE A 360 -12.29 18.21 18.16
C PHE A 360 -12.46 19.52 17.41
N ARG A 361 -12.99 19.53 16.18
CA ARG A 361 -13.21 20.75 15.39
C ARG A 361 -14.29 21.66 15.97
N ARG A 362 -15.16 21.12 16.83
CA ARG A 362 -16.30 21.85 17.40
C ARG A 362 -16.03 22.39 18.80
N TYR A 363 -14.82 22.21 19.34
CA TYR A 363 -14.46 22.74 20.66
C TYR A 363 -14.58 24.26 20.76
N GLY A 364 -14.35 25.00 19.67
CA GLY A 364 -14.55 26.44 19.60
C GLY A 364 -16.00 26.89 19.39
N ASN A 365 -16.93 25.96 19.16
CA ASN A 365 -18.33 26.30 18.91
C ASN A 365 -19.09 26.49 20.22
N ARG A 366 -19.82 27.61 20.34
CA ARG A 366 -20.63 27.92 21.53
C ARG A 366 -21.67 26.86 21.87
N SER A 367 -22.08 26.03 20.92
CA SER A 367 -22.94 24.89 21.16
C SER A 367 -22.30 23.75 21.94
N MET A 368 -20.95 23.63 21.88
CA MET A 368 -20.16 22.56 22.50
C MET A 368 -19.29 23.01 23.65
N SER A 369 -18.96 24.31 23.73
CA SER A 369 -18.08 24.86 24.74
C SER A 369 -18.51 26.23 25.24
N HIS A 370 -18.05 26.56 26.44
CA HIS A 370 -18.03 27.89 27.03
C HIS A 370 -16.57 28.20 27.41
N PRO A 371 -16.14 29.44 27.53
CA PRO A 371 -14.74 29.76 27.90
C PRO A 371 -14.20 29.04 29.15
N LEU A 372 -15.07 28.61 30.04
CA LEU A 372 -14.68 27.94 31.29
C LEU A 372 -14.97 26.44 31.33
N TRP A 373 -15.75 25.86 30.40
CA TRP A 373 -16.05 24.42 30.40
C TRP A 373 -16.56 23.88 29.06
N LEU A 374 -16.50 22.55 28.93
CA LEU A 374 -16.99 21.81 27.79
C LEU A 374 -18.28 21.08 28.12
N TRP A 375 -19.26 21.07 27.21
CA TRP A 375 -20.50 20.32 27.32
C TRP A 375 -20.27 18.86 26.91
N THR A 376 -19.67 18.06 27.81
CA THR A 376 -19.26 16.68 27.51
C THR A 376 -20.41 15.79 27.06
N ASP A 377 -21.62 16.01 27.57
CA ASP A 377 -22.77 15.20 27.14
C ASP A 377 -23.21 15.51 25.71
N ARG A 378 -23.09 16.76 25.27
CA ARG A 378 -23.34 17.15 23.87
C ARG A 378 -22.28 16.57 22.95
N MET A 379 -21.01 16.57 23.38
CA MET A 379 -19.90 15.96 22.64
C MET A 379 -20.10 14.45 22.49
N ARG A 380 -20.52 13.76 23.57
CA ARG A 380 -20.85 12.33 23.52
C ARG A 380 -22.05 12.03 22.63
N ALA A 381 -23.07 12.90 22.63
CA ALA A 381 -24.22 12.75 21.74
C ALA A 381 -23.84 12.90 20.28
N LEU A 382 -23.03 13.93 19.95
CA LEU A 382 -22.44 14.11 18.61
C LEU A 382 -21.61 12.90 18.18
N ALA A 383 -20.72 12.43 19.06
CA ALA A 383 -19.89 11.27 18.76
C ALA A 383 -20.73 10.02 18.44
N ARG A 384 -21.78 9.74 19.19
CA ARG A 384 -22.73 8.63 18.93
C ARG A 384 -23.39 8.77 17.55
N GLN A 385 -23.83 9.99 17.21
CA GLN A 385 -24.44 10.27 15.91
C GLN A 385 -23.45 10.02 14.76
N LEU A 386 -22.20 10.53 14.87
CA LEU A 386 -21.17 10.36 13.84
C LEU A 386 -20.70 8.91 13.73
N ILE A 387 -20.57 8.19 14.87
CA ILE A 387 -20.24 6.76 14.89
C ILE A 387 -21.27 5.97 14.08
N ALA A 388 -22.56 6.25 14.27
CA ALA A 388 -23.63 5.59 13.51
C ALA A 388 -23.62 6.00 12.02
N ALA A 389 -23.51 7.29 11.72
CA ALA A 389 -23.57 7.82 10.35
C ALA A 389 -22.40 7.34 9.46
N PHE A 390 -21.21 7.18 10.03
CA PHE A 390 -20.02 6.75 9.32
C PHE A 390 -19.63 5.27 9.56
N ASN A 391 -20.50 4.50 10.23
CA ASN A 391 -20.29 3.09 10.57
C ASN A 391 -18.90 2.85 11.20
N ILE A 392 -18.53 3.69 12.19
CA ILE A 392 -17.21 3.59 12.83
C ILE A 392 -17.19 2.32 13.72
N PRO A 393 -16.24 1.40 13.51
CA PRO A 393 -16.19 0.11 14.20
C PRO A 393 -15.64 0.27 15.63
N THR A 394 -16.44 0.83 16.53
CA THR A 394 -16.07 0.97 17.95
C THR A 394 -17.20 0.54 18.89
N LYS A 395 -16.85 -0.30 19.87
CA LYS A 395 -17.75 -0.65 21.00
C LYS A 395 -17.55 0.27 22.20
N ARG A 396 -16.44 1.02 22.23
CA ARG A 396 -16.04 1.88 23.36
C ARG A 396 -15.61 3.26 22.84
N PRO A 397 -16.54 4.21 22.64
CA PRO A 397 -16.21 5.56 22.16
C PRO A 397 -15.20 6.33 23.03
N GLY A 398 -15.03 5.92 24.30
CA GLY A 398 -14.05 6.48 25.23
C GLY A 398 -12.64 5.87 25.14
N SER A 399 -12.41 4.84 24.31
CA SER A 399 -11.06 4.29 24.10
C SER A 399 -10.21 5.21 23.24
N ALA A 400 -8.88 5.14 23.43
CA ALA A 400 -7.93 5.89 22.61
C ALA A 400 -8.07 5.50 21.12
N VAL A 401 -8.05 6.50 20.25
CA VAL A 401 -8.25 6.27 18.82
C VAL A 401 -7.13 5.43 18.22
N ALA A 402 -5.92 5.48 18.79
CA ALA A 402 -4.76 4.69 18.34
C ALA A 402 -4.97 3.17 18.44
N GLU A 403 -5.96 2.69 19.22
CA GLU A 403 -6.28 1.26 19.34
C GLU A 403 -7.09 0.73 18.14
N MET A 404 -7.52 1.60 17.22
CA MET A 404 -8.35 1.24 16.09
C MET A 404 -7.53 0.71 14.90
N SER A 405 -8.18 -0.08 14.05
CA SER A 405 -7.62 -0.46 12.74
C SER A 405 -7.49 0.73 11.80
N GLY A 406 -6.63 0.63 10.76
CA GLY A 406 -6.44 1.69 9.77
C GLY A 406 -7.76 2.17 9.13
N GLY A 407 -8.67 1.26 8.78
CA GLY A 407 -10.01 1.60 8.27
C GLY A 407 -10.88 2.31 9.32
N GLY A 408 -10.76 1.92 10.59
CA GLY A 408 -11.44 2.58 11.70
C GLY A 408 -10.94 4.02 11.89
N LEU A 409 -9.62 4.23 11.89
CA LEU A 409 -8.98 5.55 11.96
C LEU A 409 -9.46 6.46 10.83
N GLN A 410 -9.52 5.93 9.61
CA GLN A 410 -9.98 6.70 8.44
C GLN A 410 -11.44 7.13 8.58
N ARG A 411 -12.31 6.26 9.08
CA ARG A 411 -13.72 6.61 9.30
C ARG A 411 -13.89 7.68 10.37
N VAL A 412 -13.08 7.66 11.44
CA VAL A 412 -13.08 8.72 12.46
C VAL A 412 -12.63 10.04 11.86
N LEU A 413 -11.56 10.03 11.07
CA LEU A 413 -11.03 11.22 10.39
C LEU A 413 -12.05 11.82 9.42
N LEU A 414 -12.63 10.99 8.54
CA LEU A 414 -13.67 11.43 7.61
C LEU A 414 -14.90 11.97 8.32
N ALA A 415 -15.38 11.27 9.36
CA ALA A 415 -16.54 11.70 10.13
C ALA A 415 -16.30 13.09 10.75
N ARG A 416 -15.11 13.34 11.29
CA ARG A 416 -14.74 14.65 11.84
C ARG A 416 -14.67 15.74 10.76
N GLU A 417 -13.94 15.45 9.67
CA GLU A 417 -13.65 16.45 8.64
C GLU A 417 -14.87 16.78 7.76
N LEU A 418 -15.71 15.78 7.44
CA LEU A 418 -16.80 15.93 6.48
C LEU A 418 -18.17 16.24 7.13
N SER A 419 -18.28 16.10 8.47
CA SER A 419 -19.57 16.31 9.16
C SER A 419 -20.08 17.76 9.17
N GLU A 420 -19.25 18.73 8.78
CA GLU A 420 -19.62 20.16 8.71
C GLU A 420 -19.87 20.65 7.27
N GLU A 421 -20.03 19.72 6.32
CA GLU A 421 -20.27 20.02 4.91
C GLU A 421 -19.29 21.07 4.36
N PRO A 422 -17.98 20.76 4.28
CA PRO A 422 -16.94 21.70 3.85
C PRO A 422 -17.15 22.14 2.39
N ASP A 423 -16.83 23.39 2.08
CA ASP A 423 -16.82 23.92 0.72
C ASP A 423 -15.60 23.45 -0.10
N LEU A 424 -14.48 23.15 0.58
CA LEU A 424 -13.25 22.63 -0.01
C LEU A 424 -12.74 21.42 0.78
N ILE A 425 -12.43 20.33 0.08
CA ILE A 425 -11.83 19.12 0.65
C ILE A 425 -10.44 18.94 0.03
N VAL A 426 -9.42 18.90 0.87
CA VAL A 426 -8.06 18.50 0.48
C VAL A 426 -7.81 17.11 1.03
N ALA A 427 -7.74 16.11 0.15
CA ALA A 427 -7.60 14.71 0.51
C ALA A 427 -6.25 14.17 -0.02
N ALA A 428 -5.30 13.92 0.90
CA ALA A 428 -4.00 13.35 0.58
C ALA A 428 -3.99 11.87 0.92
N GLN A 429 -3.81 11.01 -0.09
CA GLN A 429 -3.77 9.54 0.02
C GLN A 429 -4.97 8.96 0.82
N PRO A 430 -6.21 9.36 0.53
CA PRO A 430 -7.35 9.10 1.42
C PRO A 430 -7.68 7.61 1.55
N THR A 431 -7.33 6.79 0.56
CA THR A 431 -7.60 5.34 0.55
C THR A 431 -6.38 4.48 0.86
N ARG A 432 -5.19 5.07 1.03
CA ARG A 432 -3.94 4.33 1.25
C ARG A 432 -4.04 3.38 2.44
N GLY A 433 -3.71 2.08 2.21
CA GLY A 433 -3.72 1.05 3.25
C GLY A 433 -5.10 0.68 3.78
N LEU A 434 -6.16 1.02 3.05
CA LEU A 434 -7.53 0.57 3.33
C LEU A 434 -7.85 -0.70 2.55
N ASP A 435 -8.83 -1.47 3.08
CA ASP A 435 -9.48 -2.52 2.31
C ASP A 435 -10.38 -1.93 1.20
N VAL A 436 -10.76 -2.77 0.22
CA VAL A 436 -11.55 -2.34 -0.96
C VAL A 436 -12.87 -1.69 -0.56
N ALA A 437 -13.57 -2.26 0.43
CA ALA A 437 -14.86 -1.73 0.89
C ALA A 437 -14.70 -0.37 1.59
N SER A 438 -13.68 -0.21 2.41
CA SER A 438 -13.36 1.06 3.07
C SER A 438 -12.90 2.11 2.04
N ALA A 439 -12.10 1.74 1.05
CA ALA A 439 -11.68 2.62 -0.03
C ALA A 439 -12.88 3.09 -0.88
N ALA A 440 -13.77 2.17 -1.25
CA ALA A 440 -15.00 2.50 -1.99
C ALA A 440 -15.89 3.48 -1.20
N MET A 441 -16.02 3.30 0.13
CA MET A 441 -16.76 4.21 0.99
C MET A 441 -16.14 5.62 0.99
N VAL A 442 -14.80 5.73 1.08
CA VAL A 442 -14.09 7.04 1.02
C VAL A 442 -14.36 7.72 -0.31
N ARG A 443 -14.21 7.01 -1.43
CA ARG A 443 -14.47 7.54 -2.78
C ARG A 443 -15.90 8.05 -2.93
N ALA A 444 -16.88 7.26 -2.46
CA ALA A 444 -18.29 7.65 -2.46
C ALA A 444 -18.56 8.91 -1.63
N GLN A 445 -17.89 9.10 -0.50
CA GLN A 445 -18.02 10.32 0.31
C GLN A 445 -17.44 11.54 -0.42
N LEU A 446 -16.26 11.43 -1.03
CA LEU A 446 -15.67 12.54 -1.80
C LEU A 446 -16.57 12.94 -2.97
N ALA A 447 -17.05 11.97 -3.76
CA ALA A 447 -17.99 12.23 -4.86
C ALA A 447 -19.29 12.87 -4.38
N ARG A 448 -19.88 12.36 -3.27
CA ARG A 448 -21.09 12.94 -2.67
C ARG A 448 -20.91 14.42 -2.28
N HIS A 449 -19.77 14.78 -1.71
CA HIS A 449 -19.49 16.16 -1.30
C HIS A 449 -19.28 17.06 -2.52
N ARG A 450 -18.58 16.58 -3.59
CA ARG A 450 -18.50 17.26 -4.87
C ARG A 450 -19.91 17.56 -5.42
N ASP A 451 -20.78 16.55 -5.48
CA ASP A 451 -22.15 16.68 -6.01
C ASP A 451 -23.00 17.65 -5.21
N ARG A 452 -22.66 17.88 -3.92
CA ARG A 452 -23.30 18.87 -3.04
C ARG A 452 -22.69 20.27 -3.15
N GLY A 453 -21.70 20.46 -4.01
CA GLY A 453 -21.11 21.76 -4.27
C GLY A 453 -19.72 21.99 -3.70
N ALA A 454 -19.07 21.01 -3.08
CA ALA A 454 -17.69 21.15 -2.63
C ALA A 454 -16.69 21.05 -3.79
N GLY A 455 -15.60 21.84 -3.72
CA GLY A 455 -14.40 21.58 -4.50
C GLY A 455 -13.54 20.51 -3.81
N VAL A 456 -12.95 19.59 -4.55
CA VAL A 456 -12.11 18.53 -4.00
C VAL A 456 -10.74 18.52 -4.66
N LEU A 457 -9.69 18.61 -3.88
CA LEU A 457 -8.32 18.34 -4.31
C LEU A 457 -7.93 16.95 -3.82
N LEU A 458 -7.91 15.96 -4.71
CA LEU A 458 -7.53 14.58 -4.46
C LEU A 458 -6.07 14.38 -4.84
N ILE A 459 -5.22 14.06 -3.88
CA ILE A 459 -3.80 13.77 -4.11
C ILE A 459 -3.59 12.29 -3.85
N SER A 460 -3.22 11.51 -4.87
CA SER A 460 -3.01 10.07 -4.73
C SER A 460 -1.87 9.55 -5.60
N GLU A 461 -1.15 8.56 -5.08
CA GLU A 461 -0.20 7.75 -5.84
C GLU A 461 -0.90 6.65 -6.63
N ASP A 462 -2.12 6.28 -6.23
CA ASP A 462 -2.95 5.31 -6.94
C ASP A 462 -3.59 5.99 -8.16
N LEU A 463 -2.98 5.73 -9.33
CA LEU A 463 -3.45 6.31 -10.59
C LEU A 463 -4.88 5.89 -10.93
N ASP A 464 -5.31 4.68 -10.51
CA ASP A 464 -6.69 4.25 -10.73
C ASP A 464 -7.67 5.08 -9.91
N GLU A 465 -7.34 5.36 -8.64
CA GLU A 465 -8.14 6.25 -7.80
C GLU A 465 -8.27 7.65 -8.40
N VAL A 466 -7.16 8.19 -8.92
CA VAL A 466 -7.14 9.52 -9.54
C VAL A 466 -8.01 9.53 -10.80
N LEU A 467 -7.85 8.54 -11.69
CA LEU A 467 -8.57 8.50 -12.98
C LEU A 467 -10.07 8.22 -12.82
N ASP A 468 -10.44 7.40 -11.80
CA ASP A 468 -11.84 7.01 -11.57
C ASP A 468 -12.69 8.11 -10.94
N LEU A 469 -12.06 9.04 -10.18
CA LEU A 469 -12.79 10.05 -9.40
C LEU A 469 -12.69 11.46 -9.97
N SER A 470 -11.64 11.76 -10.74
CA SER A 470 -11.30 13.16 -11.06
C SER A 470 -12.00 13.65 -12.33
N ASP A 471 -12.45 14.89 -12.27
CA ASP A 471 -12.95 15.63 -13.43
C ASP A 471 -11.80 16.21 -14.25
N ARG A 472 -10.64 16.46 -13.59
CA ARG A 472 -9.40 16.96 -14.19
C ARG A 472 -8.22 16.38 -13.43
N VAL A 473 -7.16 15.99 -14.16
CA VAL A 473 -5.95 15.39 -13.58
C VAL A 473 -4.75 16.27 -13.87
N VAL A 474 -3.97 16.55 -12.82
CA VAL A 474 -2.65 17.18 -12.94
C VAL A 474 -1.58 16.22 -12.46
N VAL A 475 -0.39 16.29 -13.07
CA VAL A 475 0.74 15.45 -12.69
C VAL A 475 1.80 16.31 -12.01
N ILE A 476 2.20 15.90 -10.80
CA ILE A 476 3.28 16.57 -10.05
C ILE A 476 4.57 15.75 -10.14
N PHE A 477 5.67 16.43 -10.51
CA PHE A 477 7.01 15.84 -10.52
C PHE A 477 8.02 16.88 -10.02
N LYS A 478 8.88 16.49 -9.07
CA LYS A 478 9.90 17.34 -8.45
C LYS A 478 9.38 18.72 -8.00
N GLY A 479 8.18 18.75 -7.43
CA GLY A 479 7.57 19.97 -6.90
C GLY A 479 6.87 20.88 -7.93
N ALA A 480 6.87 20.52 -9.21
CA ALA A 480 6.20 21.27 -10.27
C ALA A 480 5.04 20.49 -10.91
N ILE A 481 4.02 21.19 -11.39
CA ILE A 481 2.98 20.59 -12.23
C ILE A 481 3.55 20.48 -13.65
N VAL A 482 3.70 19.23 -14.13
CA VAL A 482 4.34 18.93 -15.44
C VAL A 482 3.34 18.60 -16.54
N ALA A 483 2.10 18.30 -16.21
CA ALA A 483 1.04 18.04 -17.16
C ALA A 483 -0.35 18.26 -16.53
N GLU A 484 -1.33 18.53 -17.37
CA GLU A 484 -2.73 18.68 -17.01
C GLU A 484 -3.62 18.04 -18.08
N TYR A 485 -4.65 17.30 -17.66
CA TYR A 485 -5.57 16.56 -18.51
C TYR A 485 -7.01 16.80 -18.07
N ALA A 486 -7.88 17.12 -19.02
CA ALA A 486 -9.32 17.22 -18.78
C ALA A 486 -9.99 15.83 -18.85
N ASN A 487 -11.19 15.72 -18.29
CA ASN A 487 -11.98 14.49 -18.35
C ASN A 487 -12.22 14.05 -19.82
N GLY A 488 -12.12 12.74 -20.06
CA GLY A 488 -12.21 12.14 -21.41
C GLY A 488 -10.90 12.14 -22.21
N ALA A 489 -9.84 12.86 -21.73
CA ALA A 489 -8.52 12.89 -22.35
C ALA A 489 -7.47 12.10 -21.52
N PHE A 490 -7.88 11.28 -20.55
CA PHE A 490 -6.97 10.54 -19.68
C PHE A 490 -6.30 9.39 -20.43
N ASN A 491 -5.00 9.54 -20.69
CA ASN A 491 -4.15 8.46 -21.18
C ASN A 491 -3.30 7.92 -20.02
N ARG A 492 -3.68 6.75 -19.49
CA ARG A 492 -2.99 6.11 -18.35
C ARG A 492 -1.49 5.94 -18.56
N ALA A 493 -1.08 5.49 -19.75
CA ALA A 493 0.33 5.23 -20.03
C ALA A 493 1.12 6.54 -20.05
N GLU A 494 0.59 7.59 -20.67
CA GLU A 494 1.21 8.90 -20.73
C GLU A 494 1.31 9.54 -19.33
N ILE A 495 0.22 9.53 -18.56
CA ILE A 495 0.22 10.05 -17.19
C ILE A 495 1.25 9.29 -16.32
N GLY A 496 1.31 7.96 -16.45
CA GLY A 496 2.30 7.14 -15.75
C GLY A 496 3.75 7.50 -16.10
N LEU A 497 4.06 7.76 -17.36
CA LEU A 497 5.38 8.21 -17.82
C LEU A 497 5.74 9.58 -17.24
N ARG A 498 4.78 10.54 -17.28
CA ARG A 498 4.95 11.87 -16.68
C ARG A 498 5.17 11.84 -15.17
N MET A 499 4.49 10.93 -14.47
CA MET A 499 4.73 10.70 -13.02
C MET A 499 6.19 10.25 -12.76
N GLY A 500 6.79 9.48 -13.67
CA GLY A 500 8.18 9.05 -13.63
C GLY A 500 9.20 10.10 -14.06
N GLY A 501 8.75 11.25 -14.60
CA GLY A 501 9.61 12.33 -15.08
C GLY A 501 10.02 12.21 -16.53
N GLU A 502 9.51 11.25 -17.30
CA GLU A 502 9.76 11.16 -18.73
C GLU A 502 8.97 12.25 -19.46
N GLY A 503 9.69 13.06 -20.26
CA GLY A 503 9.12 14.18 -21.02
C GLY A 503 8.81 15.44 -20.18
N ALA A 504 9.34 15.57 -18.96
CA ALA A 504 9.47 16.79 -18.21
C ALA A 504 10.78 17.47 -18.65
N ALA A 505 10.75 18.23 -19.72
CA ALA A 505 11.84 19.10 -20.19
C ALA A 505 11.38 20.54 -20.12
#